data_223920967c28b1d1e27c0b7832ec9f1b
#
_entry.id   223920967c28b1d1e27c0b7832ec9f1b
#
_cell.length_a   1.000
_cell.length_b   1.000
_cell.length_c   1.000
_cell.angle_alpha   90.00
_cell.angle_beta   90.00
_cell.angle_gamma   90.00
#
_symmetry.space_group_name_H-M   'P 1'
#
loop_
_entity.id
_entity.type
_entity.pdbx_description
1 polymer ?
#
loop_
_entity_poly.entity_id
_entity_poly.type
_entity_poly.pdbx_seq_one_letter_code
_entity_poly.pdbx_strand_id
1 'polypeptide(L)'
;MAVVVSLEEGRKRKPSLDALHGLVAGDMTRVNEIIIARMQSRVPLIPELAGHIIAAGGKRLRPMLTLATARLCGYPGDRHLGLAAAIEFIHTATLLHDDVVDESALRRGHDTANAIWGNQASVLVGDFLFTRSFQLMVEDGSLEVLDILSTASALIAEGEVAQLTTSNDTSTTEQAYLDVIRGKTAQLFAAAARVGAVVAERPRAEADALESYGMNLGIAFQLVDDALDYAARQAELGKTVGDDFREGKITLPVILAFMRGSEEERRFLLRTLEDGEQRESDLAEAVRLMERHGTIADTLARARHYGAIARDALGLLADHPVKRALLEAIDFAIERGY
;
A
#
# COMPACT_ATOMS: atom_id res chain seq x y z
N MET A 1 5.63 5.24 57.17
CA MET A 1 6.28 5.47 55.89
C MET A 1 5.30 5.09 54.80
N ALA A 2 4.76 6.08 54.07
CA ALA A 2 3.87 5.83 52.95
C ALA A 2 4.74 5.61 51.69
N VAL A 3 4.59 4.46 51.10
CA VAL A 3 5.22 4.15 49.78
C VAL A 3 4.38 4.84 48.71
N VAL A 4 4.90 5.93 48.17
CA VAL A 4 4.33 6.58 46.98
C VAL A 4 4.73 5.70 45.79
N VAL A 5 3.79 4.86 45.32
CA VAL A 5 3.91 4.20 44.03
C VAL A 5 3.57 5.24 42.97
N SER A 6 4.58 5.72 42.24
CA SER A 6 4.40 6.53 41.04
C SER A 6 3.68 5.69 40.00
N LEU A 7 2.40 5.99 39.80
CA LEU A 7 1.66 5.55 38.60
C LEU A 7 2.16 6.42 37.43
N GLU A 8 3.27 6.04 36.82
CA GLU A 8 3.51 6.36 35.43
C GLU A 8 2.45 5.57 34.66
N GLU A 9 1.30 6.19 34.46
CA GLU A 9 0.32 5.78 33.46
C GLU A 9 1.09 5.70 32.12
N GLY A 10 1.34 4.46 31.69
CA GLY A 10 2.07 4.19 30.47
C GLY A 10 1.35 4.90 29.31
N ARG A 11 1.92 6.00 28.83
CA ARG A 11 1.61 6.52 27.51
C ARG A 11 1.81 5.35 26.56
N LYS A 12 0.70 4.78 26.04
CA LYS A 12 0.77 3.75 24.99
C LYS A 12 1.66 4.32 23.91
N ARG A 13 2.82 3.70 23.71
CA ARG A 13 3.74 4.09 22.63
C ARG A 13 2.95 4.00 21.32
N LYS A 14 3.02 5.05 20.51
CA LYS A 14 2.38 4.99 19.17
C LYS A 14 2.98 3.84 18.40
N PRO A 15 2.16 3.01 17.71
CA PRO A 15 2.66 1.95 16.88
C PRO A 15 3.64 2.49 15.83
N SER A 16 4.75 1.77 15.62
CA SER A 16 5.77 2.15 14.64
C SER A 16 6.26 0.93 13.87
N LEU A 17 6.99 1.17 12.79
CA LEU A 17 7.67 0.11 12.04
C LEU A 17 9.12 -0.12 12.55
N ASP A 18 9.55 0.57 13.61
CA ASP A 18 10.94 0.54 14.08
C ASP A 18 11.39 -0.86 14.47
N ALA A 19 10.53 -1.62 15.15
CA ALA A 19 10.82 -2.99 15.54
C ALA A 19 11.00 -3.89 14.30
N LEU A 20 10.10 -3.77 13.32
CA LEU A 20 10.18 -4.52 12.07
C LEU A 20 11.44 -4.13 11.29
N HIS A 21 11.67 -2.83 11.11
CA HIS A 21 12.85 -2.30 10.43
C HIS A 21 14.15 -2.77 11.11
N GLY A 22 14.24 -2.67 12.43
CA GLY A 22 15.43 -3.12 13.18
C GLY A 22 15.74 -4.60 12.98
N LEU A 23 14.70 -5.45 12.93
CA LEU A 23 14.87 -6.89 12.74
C LEU A 23 15.37 -7.25 11.33
N VAL A 24 15.08 -6.47 10.30
CA VAL A 24 15.45 -6.74 8.89
C VAL A 24 16.47 -5.75 8.33
N ALA A 25 17.04 -4.86 9.14
CA ALA A 25 17.89 -3.75 8.69
C ALA A 25 19.10 -4.24 7.84
N GLY A 26 19.78 -5.31 8.27
CA GLY A 26 20.90 -5.86 7.51
C GLY A 26 20.50 -6.40 6.14
N ASP A 27 19.35 -7.07 6.06
CA ASP A 27 18.82 -7.58 4.79
C ASP A 27 18.34 -6.45 3.91
N MET A 28 17.71 -5.40 4.47
CA MET A 28 17.30 -4.20 3.72
C MET A 28 18.49 -3.47 3.09
N THR A 29 19.63 -3.43 3.77
CA THR A 29 20.87 -2.88 3.17
C THR A 29 21.27 -3.67 1.93
N ARG A 30 21.29 -5.00 2.01
CA ARG A 30 21.60 -5.89 0.87
C ARG A 30 20.56 -5.77 -0.26
N VAL A 31 19.28 -5.64 0.08
CA VAL A 31 18.20 -5.39 -0.91
C VAL A 31 18.44 -4.09 -1.65
N ASN A 32 18.81 -3.01 -0.94
CA ASN A 32 19.11 -1.72 -1.57
C ASN A 32 20.34 -1.82 -2.50
N GLU A 33 21.37 -2.57 -2.12
CA GLU A 33 22.53 -2.86 -3.00
C GLU A 33 22.10 -3.58 -4.28
N ILE A 34 21.23 -4.59 -4.18
CA ILE A 34 20.66 -5.29 -5.34
C ILE A 34 19.87 -4.31 -6.21
N ILE A 35 18.99 -3.51 -5.63
CA ILE A 35 18.20 -2.51 -6.36
C ILE A 35 19.12 -1.56 -7.14
N ILE A 36 20.12 -0.97 -6.49
CA ILE A 36 21.07 -0.06 -7.11
C ILE A 36 21.83 -0.74 -8.26
N ALA A 37 22.29 -1.97 -8.05
CA ALA A 37 23.02 -2.73 -9.08
C ALA A 37 22.15 -3.03 -10.30
N ARG A 38 20.86 -3.39 -10.08
CA ARG A 38 19.92 -3.72 -11.15
C ARG A 38 19.38 -2.52 -11.92
N MET A 39 19.44 -1.32 -11.35
CA MET A 39 19.09 -0.08 -12.03
C MET A 39 20.18 0.39 -13.01
N GLN A 40 21.38 -0.15 -12.96
CA GLN A 40 22.44 0.26 -13.87
C GLN A 40 22.10 -0.04 -15.33
N SER A 41 22.34 0.93 -16.20
CA SER A 41 22.09 0.86 -17.64
C SER A 41 23.12 1.68 -18.42
N ARG A 42 23.31 1.32 -19.69
CA ARG A 42 24.08 2.15 -20.64
C ARG A 42 23.32 3.39 -21.10
N VAL A 43 22.01 3.45 -20.86
CA VAL A 43 21.15 4.62 -21.13
C VAL A 43 21.07 5.45 -19.87
N PRO A 44 21.73 6.66 -19.80
CA PRO A 44 21.87 7.40 -18.57
C PRO A 44 20.55 7.81 -17.91
N LEU A 45 19.52 8.06 -18.69
CA LEU A 45 18.18 8.44 -18.20
C LEU A 45 17.57 7.38 -17.26
N ILE A 46 17.87 6.09 -17.48
CA ILE A 46 17.29 5.00 -16.69
C ILE A 46 17.71 5.08 -15.22
N PRO A 47 19.02 5.05 -14.87
CA PRO A 47 19.43 5.15 -13.46
C PRO A 47 19.07 6.52 -12.84
N GLU A 48 19.03 7.60 -13.63
CA GLU A 48 18.64 8.93 -13.15
C GLU A 48 17.17 8.96 -12.70
N LEU A 49 16.23 8.56 -13.56
CA LEU A 49 14.81 8.56 -13.26
C LEU A 49 14.46 7.52 -12.19
N ALA A 50 14.99 6.29 -12.32
CA ALA A 50 14.78 5.25 -11.32
C ALA A 50 15.35 5.65 -9.94
N GLY A 51 16.49 6.35 -9.92
CA GLY A 51 17.07 6.90 -8.70
C GLY A 51 16.17 7.96 -8.07
N HIS A 52 15.56 8.83 -8.86
CA HIS A 52 14.63 9.87 -8.38
C HIS A 52 13.45 9.27 -7.62
N ILE A 53 12.71 8.31 -8.21
CA ILE A 53 11.55 7.73 -7.55
C ILE A 53 11.93 6.91 -6.31
N ILE A 54 13.07 6.25 -6.32
CA ILE A 54 13.57 5.51 -5.16
C ILE A 54 13.99 6.47 -4.05
N ALA A 55 14.63 7.60 -4.39
CA ALA A 55 15.05 8.64 -3.44
C ALA A 55 13.85 9.42 -2.85
N ALA A 56 12.73 9.55 -3.56
CA ALA A 56 11.48 10.12 -3.05
C ALA A 56 10.96 9.38 -1.79
N GLY A 57 11.62 8.32 -1.41
CA GLY A 57 11.42 7.61 -0.15
C GLY A 57 10.20 6.70 -0.17
N GLY A 58 9.93 6.12 0.99
CA GLY A 58 8.81 5.23 1.23
C GLY A 58 9.08 4.36 2.44
N LYS A 59 8.02 3.80 3.01
CA LYS A 59 8.13 2.95 4.20
C LYS A 59 8.76 1.58 3.90
N ARG A 60 8.98 1.25 2.61
CA ARG A 60 9.53 -0.04 2.17
C ARG A 60 8.84 -1.25 2.80
N LEU A 61 7.54 -1.14 3.07
CA LEU A 61 6.82 -2.16 3.83
C LEU A 61 6.77 -3.50 3.09
N ARG A 62 6.55 -3.49 1.76
CA ARG A 62 6.47 -4.73 0.97
C ARG A 62 7.77 -5.55 0.99
N PRO A 63 8.95 -4.99 0.67
CA PRO A 63 10.20 -5.74 0.82
C PRO A 63 10.46 -6.16 2.28
N MET A 64 10.16 -5.32 3.27
CA MET A 64 10.29 -5.70 4.68
C MET A 64 9.41 -6.90 5.05
N LEU A 65 8.20 -7.02 4.49
CA LEU A 65 7.34 -8.18 4.71
C LEU A 65 7.99 -9.46 4.19
N THR A 66 8.53 -9.45 2.98
CA THR A 66 9.23 -10.62 2.41
C THR A 66 10.39 -11.05 3.30
N LEU A 67 11.22 -10.10 3.74
CA LEU A 67 12.35 -10.37 4.61
C LEU A 67 11.91 -10.90 5.98
N ALA A 68 10.91 -10.26 6.57
CA ALA A 68 10.39 -10.62 7.88
C ALA A 68 9.72 -12.00 7.87
N THR A 69 8.91 -12.32 6.87
CA THR A 69 8.24 -13.62 6.79
C THR A 69 9.22 -14.75 6.51
N ALA A 70 10.24 -14.54 5.67
CA ALA A 70 11.34 -15.50 5.49
C ALA A 70 12.06 -15.77 6.82
N ARG A 71 12.39 -14.73 7.60
CA ARG A 71 13.01 -14.87 8.92
C ARG A 71 12.09 -15.56 9.94
N LEU A 72 10.80 -15.20 9.94
CA LEU A 72 9.79 -15.85 10.80
C LEU A 72 9.72 -17.36 10.53
N CYS A 73 9.86 -17.74 9.27
CA CYS A 73 9.88 -19.11 8.80
C CYS A 73 11.25 -19.80 9.00
N GLY A 74 12.24 -19.11 9.57
CA GLY A 74 13.57 -19.67 9.85
C GLY A 74 14.44 -19.88 8.60
N TYR A 75 14.20 -19.14 7.51
CA TYR A 75 14.97 -19.28 6.27
C TYR A 75 16.44 -18.88 6.45
N PRO A 76 17.40 -19.78 6.19
CA PRO A 76 18.82 -19.51 6.40
C PRO A 76 19.54 -18.96 5.16
N GLY A 77 18.88 -18.93 3.99
CA GLY A 77 19.49 -18.56 2.72
C GLY A 77 19.30 -17.10 2.35
N ASP A 78 19.64 -16.75 1.11
CA ASP A 78 19.68 -15.38 0.60
C ASP A 78 18.66 -15.08 -0.52
N ARG A 79 17.91 -16.07 -1.02
CA ARG A 79 16.95 -15.92 -2.14
C ARG A 79 15.92 -14.82 -1.88
N HIS A 80 15.45 -14.69 -0.62
CA HIS A 80 14.48 -13.68 -0.19
C HIS A 80 14.93 -12.23 -0.47
N LEU A 81 16.24 -11.97 -0.56
CA LEU A 81 16.78 -10.63 -0.85
C LEU A 81 16.49 -10.20 -2.29
N GLY A 82 16.77 -11.07 -3.25
CA GLY A 82 16.47 -10.83 -4.67
C GLY A 82 14.96 -10.67 -4.90
N LEU A 83 14.15 -11.48 -4.20
CA LEU A 83 12.69 -11.43 -4.31
C LEU A 83 12.09 -10.19 -3.65
N ALA A 84 12.64 -9.73 -2.53
CA ALA A 84 12.26 -8.46 -1.93
C ALA A 84 12.58 -7.27 -2.87
N ALA A 85 13.72 -7.32 -3.57
CA ALA A 85 14.05 -6.34 -4.60
C ALA A 85 13.09 -6.42 -5.81
N ALA A 86 12.72 -7.63 -6.25
CA ALA A 86 11.76 -7.82 -7.33
C ALA A 86 10.38 -7.21 -6.99
N ILE A 87 9.89 -7.45 -5.78
CA ILE A 87 8.63 -6.89 -5.28
C ILE A 87 8.69 -5.35 -5.25
N GLU A 88 9.81 -4.78 -4.81
CA GLU A 88 9.97 -3.33 -4.82
C GLU A 88 10.06 -2.76 -6.24
N PHE A 89 10.65 -3.48 -7.20
CA PHE A 89 10.63 -3.07 -8.61
C PHE A 89 9.22 -3.12 -9.22
N ILE A 90 8.44 -4.18 -8.92
CA ILE A 90 7.03 -4.24 -9.35
C ILE A 90 6.29 -3.02 -8.80
N HIS A 91 6.39 -2.76 -7.48
CA HIS A 91 5.74 -1.61 -6.86
C HIS A 91 6.20 -0.27 -7.44
N THR A 92 7.51 -0.08 -7.66
CA THR A 92 8.04 1.17 -8.20
C THR A 92 7.61 1.39 -9.64
N ALA A 93 7.54 0.32 -10.44
CA ALA A 93 7.03 0.38 -11.81
C ALA A 93 5.56 0.81 -11.85
N THR A 94 4.72 0.22 -11.00
CA THR A 94 3.30 0.63 -10.91
C THR A 94 3.16 2.09 -10.51
N LEU A 95 3.97 2.60 -9.57
CA LEU A 95 3.95 4.02 -9.21
C LEU A 95 4.30 4.95 -10.37
N LEU A 96 5.28 4.56 -11.23
CA LEU A 96 5.65 5.34 -12.42
C LEU A 96 4.54 5.37 -13.48
N HIS A 97 3.80 4.27 -13.61
CA HIS A 97 2.67 4.18 -14.52
C HIS A 97 1.46 4.93 -13.98
N ASP A 98 1.15 4.77 -12.69
CA ASP A 98 0.04 5.44 -12.01
C ASP A 98 0.18 6.97 -12.09
N ASP A 99 1.39 7.52 -11.85
CA ASP A 99 1.63 8.96 -11.95
C ASP A 99 1.29 9.51 -13.34
N VAL A 100 1.43 8.69 -14.40
CA VAL A 100 1.06 9.07 -15.76
C VAL A 100 -0.45 8.95 -15.98
N VAL A 101 -1.06 7.85 -15.49
CA VAL A 101 -2.50 7.60 -15.65
C VAL A 101 -3.33 8.63 -14.86
N ASP A 102 -2.90 8.93 -13.62
CA ASP A 102 -3.55 9.89 -12.73
C ASP A 102 -3.16 11.37 -13.05
N GLU A 103 -2.30 11.61 -14.05
CA GLU A 103 -1.73 12.93 -14.40
C GLU A 103 -1.14 13.65 -13.18
N SER A 104 -0.58 12.90 -12.23
CA SER A 104 -0.06 13.42 -10.97
C SER A 104 1.19 14.28 -11.18
N ALA A 105 1.22 15.49 -10.62
CA ALA A 105 2.38 16.38 -10.65
C ALA A 105 3.30 16.19 -9.42
N LEU A 106 2.76 15.75 -8.29
CA LEU A 106 3.48 15.61 -7.03
C LEU A 106 3.27 14.22 -6.42
N ARG A 107 4.35 13.66 -5.87
CA ARG A 107 4.33 12.43 -5.07
C ARG A 107 5.18 12.62 -3.81
N ARG A 108 4.56 12.50 -2.64
CA ARG A 108 5.24 12.69 -1.34
C ARG A 108 5.95 14.04 -1.21
N GLY A 109 5.41 15.09 -1.83
CA GLY A 109 5.98 16.43 -1.81
C GLY A 109 7.13 16.67 -2.78
N HIS A 110 7.45 15.71 -3.65
CA HIS A 110 8.41 15.83 -4.75
C HIS A 110 7.70 15.79 -6.09
N ASP A 111 8.28 16.47 -7.10
CA ASP A 111 7.78 16.38 -8.47
C ASP A 111 7.83 14.91 -8.95
N THR A 112 6.78 14.49 -9.66
CA THR A 112 6.71 13.14 -10.24
C THR A 112 7.66 12.99 -11.42
N ALA A 113 8.00 11.75 -11.78
CA ALA A 113 8.88 11.49 -12.91
C ALA A 113 8.29 11.97 -14.24
N ASN A 114 6.97 11.84 -14.43
CA ASN A 114 6.28 12.35 -15.62
C ASN A 114 6.28 13.88 -15.68
N ALA A 115 6.23 14.58 -14.57
CA ALA A 115 6.33 16.04 -14.53
C ALA A 115 7.75 16.53 -14.92
N ILE A 116 8.81 15.80 -14.54
CA ILE A 116 10.21 16.20 -14.82
C ILE A 116 10.65 15.75 -16.21
N TRP A 117 10.41 14.48 -16.60
CA TRP A 117 10.94 13.86 -17.82
C TRP A 117 9.88 13.53 -18.88
N GLY A 118 8.60 13.79 -18.58
CA GLY A 118 7.46 13.50 -19.45
C GLY A 118 6.97 12.07 -19.36
N ASN A 119 5.73 11.87 -19.81
CA ASN A 119 4.99 10.59 -19.71
C ASN A 119 5.74 9.43 -20.38
N GLN A 120 6.34 9.65 -21.56
CA GLN A 120 7.07 8.62 -22.29
C GLN A 120 8.23 8.05 -21.49
N ALA A 121 9.02 8.92 -20.83
CA ALA A 121 10.16 8.47 -20.04
C ALA A 121 9.69 7.70 -18.80
N SER A 122 8.64 8.18 -18.12
CA SER A 122 8.06 7.52 -16.95
C SER A 122 7.58 6.10 -17.30
N VAL A 123 6.79 5.94 -18.36
CA VAL A 123 6.29 4.63 -18.80
C VAL A 123 7.44 3.69 -19.16
N LEU A 124 8.39 4.12 -20.00
CA LEU A 124 9.49 3.25 -20.45
C LEU A 124 10.45 2.85 -19.32
N VAL A 125 10.69 3.71 -18.35
CA VAL A 125 11.50 3.35 -17.17
C VAL A 125 10.70 2.47 -16.22
N GLY A 126 9.39 2.66 -16.10
CA GLY A 126 8.49 1.71 -15.43
C GLY A 126 8.60 0.30 -16.02
N ASP A 127 8.51 0.18 -17.35
CA ASP A 127 8.69 -1.10 -18.06
C ASP A 127 10.08 -1.70 -17.82
N PHE A 128 11.12 -0.88 -17.79
CA PHE A 128 12.46 -1.34 -17.48
C PHE A 128 12.53 -1.94 -16.06
N LEU A 129 12.01 -1.27 -15.04
CA LEU A 129 11.99 -1.77 -13.67
C LEU A 129 11.16 -3.05 -13.56
N PHE A 130 10.01 -3.08 -14.23
CA PHE A 130 9.16 -4.26 -14.28
C PHE A 130 9.88 -5.45 -14.91
N THR A 131 10.61 -5.26 -16.01
CA THR A 131 11.42 -6.34 -16.60
C THR A 131 12.59 -6.77 -15.70
N ARG A 132 13.16 -5.88 -14.87
CA ARG A 132 14.17 -6.25 -13.87
C ARG A 132 13.60 -7.17 -12.79
N SER A 133 12.33 -6.99 -12.40
CA SER A 133 11.69 -7.91 -11.46
C SER A 133 11.60 -9.32 -12.03
N PHE A 134 11.24 -9.48 -13.33
CA PHE A 134 11.22 -10.79 -13.99
C PHE A 134 12.59 -11.45 -14.00
N GLN A 135 13.66 -10.69 -14.28
CA GLN A 135 15.01 -11.25 -14.25
C GLN A 135 15.38 -11.80 -12.87
N LEU A 136 15.02 -11.09 -11.79
CA LEU A 136 15.24 -11.56 -10.42
C LEU A 136 14.42 -12.81 -10.09
N MET A 137 13.16 -12.88 -10.53
CA MET A 137 12.32 -14.07 -10.36
C MET A 137 12.85 -15.29 -11.12
N VAL A 138 13.37 -15.09 -12.33
CA VAL A 138 13.99 -16.17 -13.11
C VAL A 138 15.29 -16.63 -12.49
N GLU A 139 16.11 -15.73 -11.97
CA GLU A 139 17.36 -16.08 -11.25
C GLU A 139 17.09 -16.85 -9.95
N ASP A 140 15.95 -16.60 -9.29
CA ASP A 140 15.50 -17.37 -8.13
C ASP A 140 15.25 -18.84 -8.48
N GLY A 141 14.78 -19.12 -9.68
CA GLY A 141 14.60 -20.47 -10.25
C GLY A 141 13.39 -21.24 -9.74
N SER A 142 12.54 -20.66 -8.88
CA SER A 142 11.31 -21.29 -8.40
C SER A 142 10.13 -20.93 -9.28
N LEU A 143 9.50 -21.93 -9.90
CA LEU A 143 8.26 -21.74 -10.66
C LEU A 143 7.10 -21.32 -9.74
N GLU A 144 7.06 -21.78 -8.50
CA GLU A 144 6.04 -21.37 -7.54
C GLU A 144 6.16 -19.87 -7.19
N VAL A 145 7.38 -19.37 -6.95
CA VAL A 145 7.62 -17.94 -6.73
C VAL A 145 7.27 -17.13 -7.98
N LEU A 146 7.64 -17.60 -9.15
CA LEU A 146 7.29 -16.95 -10.43
C LEU A 146 5.79 -16.88 -10.62
N ASP A 147 5.05 -17.95 -10.32
CA ASP A 147 3.58 -18.00 -10.40
C ASP A 147 2.95 -16.99 -9.43
N ILE A 148 3.39 -16.94 -8.16
CA ILE A 148 2.89 -16.00 -7.16
C ILE A 148 3.07 -14.55 -7.61
N LEU A 149 4.27 -14.17 -8.06
CA LEU A 149 4.58 -12.77 -8.37
C LEU A 149 4.04 -12.35 -9.74
N SER A 150 4.00 -13.24 -10.74
CA SER A 150 3.38 -12.96 -12.03
C SER A 150 1.86 -12.84 -11.91
N THR A 151 1.23 -13.72 -11.13
CA THR A 151 -0.21 -13.62 -10.82
C THR A 151 -0.53 -12.33 -10.08
N ALA A 152 0.28 -11.97 -9.07
CA ALA A 152 0.11 -10.69 -8.39
C ALA A 152 0.22 -9.51 -9.36
N SER A 153 1.18 -9.54 -10.27
CA SER A 153 1.36 -8.49 -11.29
C SER A 153 0.17 -8.39 -12.24
N ALA A 154 -0.39 -9.52 -12.68
CA ALA A 154 -1.59 -9.55 -13.52
C ALA A 154 -2.80 -8.96 -12.79
N LEU A 155 -3.02 -9.37 -11.52
CA LEU A 155 -4.13 -8.85 -10.71
C LEU A 155 -3.99 -7.35 -10.38
N ILE A 156 -2.77 -6.84 -10.23
CA ILE A 156 -2.53 -5.40 -10.09
C ILE A 156 -2.97 -4.67 -11.37
N ALA A 157 -2.54 -5.14 -12.54
CA ALA A 157 -2.93 -4.54 -13.80
C ALA A 157 -4.46 -4.60 -14.04
N GLU A 158 -5.10 -5.72 -13.70
CA GLU A 158 -6.56 -5.83 -13.73
C GLU A 158 -7.24 -4.86 -12.76
N GLY A 159 -6.68 -4.68 -11.55
CA GLY A 159 -7.18 -3.72 -10.55
C GLY A 159 -7.08 -2.27 -11.03
N GLU A 160 -5.97 -1.91 -11.71
CA GLU A 160 -5.81 -0.58 -12.33
C GLU A 160 -6.85 -0.33 -13.42
N VAL A 161 -7.05 -1.30 -14.32
CA VAL A 161 -8.08 -1.19 -15.36
C VAL A 161 -9.49 -1.15 -14.74
N ALA A 162 -9.75 -1.94 -13.70
CA ALA A 162 -11.02 -1.91 -13.00
C ALA A 162 -11.27 -0.54 -12.34
N GLN A 163 -10.23 0.09 -11.77
CA GLN A 163 -10.34 1.44 -11.20
C GLN A 163 -10.78 2.46 -12.25
N LEU A 164 -10.27 2.37 -13.49
CA LEU A 164 -10.71 3.26 -14.58
C LEU A 164 -12.22 3.12 -14.89
N THR A 165 -12.79 1.92 -14.70
CA THR A 165 -14.22 1.69 -14.92
C THR A 165 -15.10 2.13 -13.76
N THR A 166 -14.53 2.29 -12.55
CA THR A 166 -15.25 2.73 -11.35
C THR A 166 -15.01 4.21 -11.02
N SER A 167 -14.04 4.85 -11.66
CA SER A 167 -13.82 6.29 -11.55
C SER A 167 -15.01 7.05 -12.14
N ASN A 168 -15.44 8.08 -11.44
CA ASN A 168 -16.61 8.90 -11.81
C ASN A 168 -17.94 8.10 -11.91
N ASP A 169 -18.04 6.91 -11.33
CA ASP A 169 -19.28 6.11 -11.30
C ASP A 169 -19.82 6.01 -9.86
N THR A 170 -20.74 6.88 -9.51
CA THR A 170 -21.38 6.91 -8.18
C THR A 170 -22.24 5.67 -7.86
N SER A 171 -22.52 4.82 -8.85
CA SER A 171 -23.19 3.54 -8.67
C SER A 171 -22.25 2.43 -8.16
N THR A 172 -20.95 2.71 -8.08
CA THR A 172 -19.93 1.77 -7.58
C THR A 172 -20.31 1.25 -6.21
N THR A 173 -20.37 -0.08 -6.10
CA THR A 173 -20.71 -0.75 -4.83
C THR A 173 -19.48 -0.89 -3.93
N GLU A 174 -19.71 -1.06 -2.60
CA GLU A 174 -18.62 -1.40 -1.66
C GLU A 174 -17.85 -2.65 -2.10
N GLN A 175 -18.53 -3.65 -2.69
CA GLN A 175 -17.86 -4.86 -3.17
C GLN A 175 -16.93 -4.57 -4.36
N ALA A 176 -17.39 -3.80 -5.35
CA ALA A 176 -16.57 -3.42 -6.50
C ALA A 176 -15.34 -2.62 -6.08
N TYR A 177 -15.51 -1.66 -5.16
CA TYR A 177 -14.40 -0.94 -4.54
C TYR A 177 -13.41 -1.87 -3.83
N LEU A 178 -13.91 -2.82 -3.02
CA LEU A 178 -13.03 -3.78 -2.33
C LEU A 178 -12.26 -4.67 -3.32
N ASP A 179 -12.86 -5.03 -4.44
CA ASP A 179 -12.19 -5.84 -5.47
C ASP A 179 -11.07 -5.04 -6.16
N VAL A 180 -11.28 -3.75 -6.41
CA VAL A 180 -10.24 -2.83 -6.91
C VAL A 180 -9.06 -2.76 -5.94
N ILE A 181 -9.29 -2.46 -4.66
CA ILE A 181 -8.19 -2.31 -3.70
C ILE A 181 -7.50 -3.63 -3.37
N ARG A 182 -8.19 -4.76 -3.48
CA ARG A 182 -7.57 -6.09 -3.38
C ARG A 182 -6.56 -6.31 -4.50
N GLY A 183 -6.96 -6.06 -5.75
CA GLY A 183 -6.08 -6.21 -6.92
C GLY A 183 -4.95 -5.18 -6.89
N LYS A 184 -5.28 -3.90 -6.94
CA LYS A 184 -4.32 -2.79 -7.07
C LYS A 184 -3.31 -2.73 -5.93
N THR A 185 -3.77 -2.88 -4.69
CA THR A 185 -2.94 -2.61 -3.50
C THR A 185 -2.59 -3.84 -2.70
N ALA A 186 -3.59 -4.65 -2.31
CA ALA A 186 -3.39 -5.70 -1.31
C ALA A 186 -2.69 -6.94 -1.88
N GLN A 187 -2.86 -7.22 -3.18
CA GLN A 187 -2.28 -8.40 -3.81
C GLN A 187 -0.76 -8.46 -3.70
N LEU A 188 -0.06 -7.33 -3.85
CA LEU A 188 1.39 -7.31 -3.71
C LEU A 188 1.86 -7.44 -2.24
N PHE A 189 1.05 -7.03 -1.27
CA PHE A 189 1.30 -7.32 0.15
C PHE A 189 1.14 -8.83 0.43
N ALA A 190 0.11 -9.44 -0.13
CA ALA A 190 -0.14 -10.88 0.00
C ALA A 190 1.01 -11.70 -0.58
N ALA A 191 1.40 -11.40 -1.82
CA ALA A 191 2.52 -12.04 -2.49
C ALA A 191 3.84 -11.86 -1.73
N ALA A 192 4.12 -10.64 -1.24
CA ALA A 192 5.32 -10.32 -0.46
C ALA A 192 5.41 -11.17 0.82
N ALA A 193 4.30 -11.34 1.53
CA ALA A 193 4.28 -12.15 2.75
C ALA A 193 4.37 -13.66 2.44
N ARG A 194 3.67 -14.15 1.41
CA ARG A 194 3.67 -15.54 0.99
C ARG A 194 5.04 -16.04 0.54
N VAL A 195 5.73 -15.25 -0.29
CA VAL A 195 7.05 -15.59 -0.85
C VAL A 195 8.06 -15.95 0.25
N GLY A 196 8.04 -15.27 1.40
CA GLY A 196 8.91 -15.58 2.51
C GLY A 196 8.73 -17.00 3.07
N ALA A 197 7.50 -17.52 3.12
CA ALA A 197 7.22 -18.90 3.52
C ALA A 197 7.62 -19.90 2.43
N VAL A 198 7.38 -19.56 1.16
CA VAL A 198 7.69 -20.44 0.01
C VAL A 198 9.21 -20.66 -0.11
N VAL A 199 10.03 -19.61 0.02
CA VAL A 199 11.50 -19.77 -0.01
C VAL A 199 12.03 -20.57 1.17
N ALA A 200 11.32 -20.54 2.29
CA ALA A 200 11.64 -21.33 3.48
C ALA A 200 11.03 -22.75 3.46
N GLU A 201 10.42 -23.14 2.34
CA GLU A 201 9.80 -24.47 2.13
C GLU A 201 8.81 -24.85 3.25
N ARG A 202 8.04 -23.85 3.73
CA ARG A 202 7.07 -24.06 4.81
C ARG A 202 5.82 -24.79 4.29
N PRO A 203 5.10 -25.52 5.18
CA PRO A 203 3.82 -26.12 4.81
C PRO A 203 2.88 -25.10 4.18
N ARG A 204 2.10 -25.54 3.20
CA ARG A 204 1.15 -24.68 2.47
C ARG A 204 0.23 -23.89 3.41
N ALA A 205 -0.22 -24.48 4.52
CA ALA A 205 -1.06 -23.81 5.51
C ALA A 205 -0.39 -22.56 6.11
N GLU A 206 0.92 -22.57 6.32
CA GLU A 206 1.67 -21.40 6.82
C GLU A 206 1.85 -20.35 5.71
N ALA A 207 2.13 -20.80 4.47
CA ALA A 207 2.20 -19.90 3.32
C ALA A 207 0.86 -19.19 3.05
N ASP A 208 -0.26 -19.93 3.10
CA ASP A 208 -1.61 -19.40 2.94
C ASP A 208 -1.99 -18.44 4.10
N ALA A 209 -1.55 -18.74 5.33
CA ALA A 209 -1.74 -17.86 6.48
C ALA A 209 -1.00 -16.52 6.32
N LEU A 210 0.25 -16.56 5.82
CA LEU A 210 1.03 -15.35 5.55
C LEU A 210 0.48 -14.57 4.36
N GLU A 211 -0.04 -15.23 3.33
CA GLU A 211 -0.77 -14.60 2.24
C GLU A 211 -2.00 -13.86 2.76
N SER A 212 -2.82 -14.52 3.58
CA SER A 212 -3.99 -13.92 4.23
C SER A 212 -3.61 -12.72 5.09
N TYR A 213 -2.51 -12.82 5.86
CA TYR A 213 -1.97 -11.69 6.61
C TYR A 213 -1.67 -10.52 5.70
N GLY A 214 -0.89 -10.73 4.63
CA GLY A 214 -0.51 -9.68 3.69
C GLY A 214 -1.72 -9.04 3.00
N MET A 215 -2.67 -9.86 2.52
CA MET A 215 -3.90 -9.41 1.87
C MET A 215 -4.68 -8.47 2.78
N ASN A 216 -4.97 -8.90 4.00
CA ASN A 216 -5.80 -8.13 4.92
C ASN A 216 -5.08 -6.89 5.47
N LEU A 217 -3.75 -6.95 5.64
CA LEU A 217 -2.93 -5.77 5.95
C LEU A 217 -3.00 -4.74 4.81
N GLY A 218 -2.91 -5.19 3.55
CA GLY A 218 -2.97 -4.32 2.38
C GLY A 218 -4.33 -3.64 2.22
N ILE A 219 -5.43 -4.38 2.43
CA ILE A 219 -6.79 -3.81 2.44
C ILE A 219 -6.94 -2.78 3.57
N ALA A 220 -6.55 -3.13 4.80
CA ALA A 220 -6.61 -2.19 5.93
C ALA A 220 -5.78 -0.93 5.67
N PHE A 221 -4.60 -1.09 5.07
CA PHE A 221 -3.72 0.01 4.69
C PHE A 221 -4.39 0.95 3.70
N GLN A 222 -5.03 0.44 2.63
CA GLN A 222 -5.71 1.28 1.64
C GLN A 222 -6.93 1.99 2.23
N LEU A 223 -7.78 1.27 2.99
CA LEU A 223 -8.94 1.87 3.65
C LEU A 223 -8.56 3.06 4.55
N VAL A 224 -7.42 2.97 5.24
CA VAL A 224 -6.91 4.09 6.05
C VAL A 224 -6.39 5.23 5.16
N ASP A 225 -5.71 4.93 4.04
CA ASP A 225 -5.26 5.97 3.11
C ASP A 225 -6.47 6.77 2.57
N ASP A 226 -7.50 6.09 2.10
CA ASP A 226 -8.71 6.71 1.55
C ASP A 226 -9.47 7.52 2.60
N ALA A 227 -9.53 7.04 3.85
CA ALA A 227 -10.13 7.80 4.95
C ALA A 227 -9.32 9.06 5.30
N LEU A 228 -7.98 8.97 5.24
CA LEU A 228 -7.08 10.08 5.55
C LEU A 228 -7.08 11.16 4.47
N ASP A 229 -7.37 10.80 3.21
CA ASP A 229 -7.49 11.80 2.13
C ASP A 229 -8.59 12.84 2.40
N TYR A 230 -9.60 12.48 3.19
CA TYR A 230 -10.68 13.38 3.62
C TYR A 230 -10.53 13.91 5.05
N ALA A 231 -9.48 13.52 5.79
CA ALA A 231 -9.32 13.94 7.18
C ALA A 231 -8.62 15.31 7.29
N ALA A 232 -9.27 16.29 7.90
CA ALA A 232 -8.77 17.65 8.07
C ALA A 232 -7.37 17.76 8.71
N ARG A 233 -6.95 16.76 9.49
CA ARG A 233 -5.60 16.69 10.10
C ARG A 233 -4.46 16.61 9.10
N GLN A 234 -4.67 16.13 7.88
CA GLN A 234 -3.63 16.12 6.86
C GLN A 234 -3.29 17.53 6.36
N ALA A 235 -4.26 18.44 6.32
CA ALA A 235 -4.02 19.85 6.00
C ALA A 235 -3.09 20.52 7.03
N GLU A 236 -3.18 20.15 8.32
CA GLU A 236 -2.27 20.62 9.36
C GLU A 236 -0.82 20.12 9.19
N LEU A 237 -0.64 19.01 8.46
CA LEU A 237 0.66 18.39 8.19
C LEU A 237 1.27 18.81 6.84
N GLY A 238 0.66 19.79 6.14
CA GLY A 238 1.15 20.30 4.85
C GLY A 238 0.99 19.34 3.67
N LYS A 239 0.08 18.35 3.77
CA LYS A 239 -0.30 17.49 2.65
C LYS A 239 -1.54 18.04 1.95
N THR A 240 -1.61 17.87 0.64
CA THR A 240 -2.86 18.10 -0.11
C THR A 240 -3.92 17.14 0.41
N VAL A 241 -5.11 17.65 0.70
CA VAL A 241 -6.28 16.90 1.15
C VAL A 241 -7.26 16.86 0.00
N GLY A 242 -7.91 15.69 -0.22
CA GLY A 242 -8.96 15.55 -1.22
C GLY A 242 -8.46 15.33 -2.63
N ASP A 243 -7.30 14.72 -2.81
CA ASP A 243 -6.80 14.35 -4.14
C ASP A 243 -7.75 13.33 -4.79
N ASP A 244 -8.23 12.31 -4.04
CA ASP A 244 -9.23 11.35 -4.51
C ASP A 244 -10.52 12.03 -4.98
N PHE A 245 -10.97 13.09 -4.27
CA PHE A 245 -12.15 13.85 -4.67
C PHE A 245 -11.91 14.61 -5.98
N ARG A 246 -10.74 15.27 -6.14
CA ARG A 246 -10.40 16.01 -7.36
C ARG A 246 -10.28 15.12 -8.58
N GLU A 247 -9.75 13.92 -8.38
CA GLU A 247 -9.56 12.89 -9.40
C GLU A 247 -10.85 12.10 -9.71
N GLY A 248 -11.95 12.36 -8.98
CA GLY A 248 -13.21 11.65 -9.17
C GLY A 248 -13.18 10.18 -8.73
N LYS A 249 -12.23 9.80 -7.85
CA LYS A 249 -12.13 8.44 -7.31
C LYS A 249 -13.28 8.14 -6.36
N ILE A 250 -14.01 7.06 -6.64
CA ILE A 250 -15.15 6.63 -5.80
C ILE A 250 -14.64 5.67 -4.73
N THR A 251 -14.11 6.26 -3.65
CA THR A 251 -13.60 5.51 -2.50
C THR A 251 -14.67 5.24 -1.45
N LEU A 252 -14.40 4.39 -0.47
CA LEU A 252 -15.42 3.95 0.48
C LEU A 252 -16.11 5.09 1.25
N PRO A 253 -15.42 6.16 1.71
CA PRO A 253 -16.10 7.31 2.32
C PRO A 253 -17.17 7.94 1.41
N VAL A 254 -16.90 8.02 0.10
CA VAL A 254 -17.85 8.53 -0.91
C VAL A 254 -19.02 7.59 -1.10
N ILE A 255 -18.75 6.28 -1.29
CA ILE A 255 -19.79 5.24 -1.46
C ILE A 255 -20.79 5.29 -0.31
N LEU A 256 -20.27 5.32 0.92
CA LEU A 256 -21.12 5.37 2.12
C LEU A 256 -21.89 6.71 2.22
N ALA A 257 -21.29 7.82 1.82
CA ALA A 257 -21.96 9.12 1.80
C ALA A 257 -23.10 9.13 0.77
N PHE A 258 -22.87 8.58 -0.43
CA PHE A 258 -23.90 8.47 -1.46
C PHE A 258 -25.07 7.56 -1.02
N MET A 259 -24.76 6.43 -0.38
CA MET A 259 -25.79 5.51 0.12
C MET A 259 -26.68 6.13 1.20
N ARG A 260 -26.11 6.94 2.10
CA ARG A 260 -26.80 7.52 3.28
C ARG A 260 -27.40 8.89 3.02
N GLY A 261 -26.91 9.58 1.99
CA GLY A 261 -27.26 10.95 1.70
C GLY A 261 -28.72 11.12 1.29
N SER A 262 -29.25 12.32 1.55
CA SER A 262 -30.51 12.79 1.00
C SER A 262 -30.44 12.92 -0.52
N GLU A 263 -31.58 13.14 -1.16
CA GLU A 263 -31.64 13.36 -2.62
C GLU A 263 -30.81 14.58 -3.06
N GLU A 264 -30.77 15.63 -2.26
CA GLU A 264 -29.97 16.83 -2.52
C GLU A 264 -28.48 16.54 -2.41
N GLU A 265 -28.06 15.82 -1.36
CA GLU A 265 -26.67 15.40 -1.15
C GLU A 265 -26.19 14.44 -2.24
N ARG A 266 -27.03 13.52 -2.70
CA ARG A 266 -26.71 12.65 -3.85
C ARG A 266 -26.54 13.44 -5.14
N ARG A 267 -27.43 14.43 -5.41
CA ARG A 267 -27.27 15.32 -6.56
C ARG A 267 -25.97 16.12 -6.50
N PHE A 268 -25.55 16.55 -5.31
CA PHE A 268 -24.25 17.19 -5.13
C PHE A 268 -23.10 16.24 -5.51
N LEU A 269 -23.10 14.99 -5.01
CA LEU A 269 -22.07 14.01 -5.34
C LEU A 269 -22.08 13.63 -6.82
N LEU A 270 -23.25 13.48 -7.45
CA LEU A 270 -23.39 13.24 -8.89
C LEU A 270 -22.71 14.36 -9.67
N ARG A 271 -23.08 15.62 -9.43
CA ARG A 271 -22.49 16.78 -10.11
C ARG A 271 -20.96 16.84 -9.95
N THR A 272 -20.47 16.62 -8.74
CA THR A 272 -19.03 16.82 -8.44
C THR A 272 -18.15 15.66 -8.87
N LEU A 273 -18.63 14.42 -8.77
CA LEU A 273 -17.81 13.22 -8.98
C LEU A 273 -18.16 12.50 -10.30
N GLU A 274 -19.43 12.48 -10.72
CA GLU A 274 -19.84 11.81 -11.96
C GLU A 274 -19.76 12.76 -13.16
N ASP A 275 -20.34 13.96 -13.03
CA ASP A 275 -20.30 14.98 -14.09
C ASP A 275 -18.96 15.74 -14.11
N GLY A 276 -18.14 15.63 -13.06
CA GLY A 276 -16.85 16.33 -12.94
C GLY A 276 -16.97 17.85 -12.76
N GLU A 277 -18.16 18.38 -12.49
CA GLU A 277 -18.40 19.81 -12.29
C GLU A 277 -18.01 20.24 -10.87
N GLN A 278 -16.71 20.38 -10.60
CA GLN A 278 -16.19 20.76 -9.30
C GLN A 278 -15.94 22.27 -9.19
N ARG A 279 -16.21 22.81 -7.99
CA ARG A 279 -15.90 24.18 -7.58
C ARG A 279 -14.95 24.15 -6.38
N GLU A 280 -14.24 25.23 -6.14
CA GLU A 280 -13.26 25.34 -5.05
C GLU A 280 -13.84 24.98 -3.66
N SER A 281 -15.11 25.30 -3.41
CA SER A 281 -15.79 25.02 -2.13
C SER A 281 -16.31 23.59 -1.98
N ASP A 282 -16.35 22.79 -3.04
CA ASP A 282 -17.06 21.52 -3.06
C ASP A 282 -16.36 20.44 -2.22
N LEU A 283 -15.02 20.45 -2.16
CA LEU A 283 -14.29 19.54 -1.27
C LEU A 283 -14.70 19.75 0.20
N ALA A 284 -14.79 21.00 0.65
CA ALA A 284 -15.20 21.30 2.02
C ALA A 284 -16.64 20.83 2.31
N GLU A 285 -17.53 20.89 1.32
CA GLU A 285 -18.89 20.37 1.46
C GLU A 285 -18.90 18.84 1.47
N ALA A 286 -18.11 18.18 0.62
CA ALA A 286 -17.99 16.73 0.61
C ALA A 286 -17.49 16.20 1.97
N VAL A 287 -16.46 16.83 2.54
CA VAL A 287 -15.93 16.48 3.88
C VAL A 287 -17.03 16.65 4.95
N ARG A 288 -17.76 17.77 4.97
CA ARG A 288 -18.87 17.98 5.92
C ARG A 288 -19.97 16.92 5.79
N LEU A 289 -20.26 16.49 4.57
CA LEU A 289 -21.23 15.45 4.29
C LEU A 289 -20.75 14.09 4.83
N MET A 290 -19.48 13.76 4.60
CA MET A 290 -18.87 12.55 5.15
C MET A 290 -18.83 12.54 6.67
N GLU A 291 -18.53 13.67 7.31
CA GLU A 291 -18.58 13.83 8.76
C GLU A 291 -20.01 13.65 9.29
N ARG A 292 -21.00 14.30 8.68
CA ARG A 292 -22.43 14.19 9.04
C ARG A 292 -22.92 12.75 9.02
N HIS A 293 -22.54 11.99 8.01
CA HIS A 293 -22.96 10.60 7.83
C HIS A 293 -22.01 9.58 8.50
N GLY A 294 -20.92 10.04 9.15
CA GLY A 294 -19.96 9.19 9.86
C GLY A 294 -19.18 8.23 8.95
N THR A 295 -19.04 8.55 7.65
CA THR A 295 -18.50 7.61 6.66
C THR A 295 -17.00 7.36 6.82
N ILE A 296 -16.25 8.38 7.24
CA ILE A 296 -14.82 8.26 7.56
C ILE A 296 -14.63 7.31 8.73
N ALA A 297 -15.41 7.49 9.82
CA ALA A 297 -15.33 6.61 10.99
C ALA A 297 -15.67 5.15 10.67
N ASP A 298 -16.64 4.92 9.78
CA ASP A 298 -17.03 3.60 9.34
C ASP A 298 -15.99 2.97 8.40
N THR A 299 -15.35 3.74 7.54
CA THR A 299 -14.21 3.28 6.72
C THR A 299 -13.08 2.79 7.63
N LEU A 300 -12.75 3.55 8.67
CA LEU A 300 -11.75 3.16 9.66
C LEU A 300 -12.18 1.94 10.50
N ALA A 301 -13.48 1.78 10.76
CA ALA A 301 -13.98 0.56 11.41
C ALA A 301 -13.78 -0.68 10.53
N ARG A 302 -13.97 -0.56 9.21
CA ARG A 302 -13.64 -1.64 8.27
C ARG A 302 -12.15 -1.92 8.20
N ALA A 303 -11.30 -0.90 8.22
CA ALA A 303 -9.85 -1.08 8.30
C ALA A 303 -9.45 -1.88 9.55
N ARG A 304 -10.05 -1.59 10.71
CA ARG A 304 -9.83 -2.37 11.96
C ARG A 304 -10.30 -3.82 11.82
N HIS A 305 -11.42 -4.06 11.13
CA HIS A 305 -11.92 -5.42 10.87
C HIS A 305 -10.91 -6.23 10.04
N TYR A 306 -10.41 -5.69 8.95
CA TYR A 306 -9.37 -6.35 8.14
C TYR A 306 -8.05 -6.50 8.91
N GLY A 307 -7.68 -5.53 9.74
CA GLY A 307 -6.54 -5.67 10.64
C GLY A 307 -6.70 -6.80 11.67
N ALA A 308 -7.92 -7.05 12.16
CA ALA A 308 -8.20 -8.18 13.04
C ALA A 308 -8.04 -9.52 12.29
N ILE A 309 -8.53 -9.63 11.05
CA ILE A 309 -8.32 -10.82 10.21
C ILE A 309 -6.83 -11.06 9.95
N ALA A 310 -6.06 -10.01 9.63
CA ALA A 310 -4.61 -10.12 9.47
C ALA A 310 -3.93 -10.61 10.75
N ARG A 311 -4.36 -10.16 11.92
CA ARG A 311 -3.86 -10.60 13.22
C ARG A 311 -4.15 -12.08 13.46
N ASP A 312 -5.37 -12.52 13.19
CA ASP A 312 -5.80 -13.90 13.35
C ASP A 312 -5.05 -14.84 12.42
N ALA A 313 -4.74 -14.42 11.19
CA ALA A 313 -3.94 -15.18 10.24
C ALA A 313 -2.55 -15.55 10.79
N LEU A 314 -1.92 -14.67 11.57
CA LEU A 314 -0.65 -14.97 12.23
C LEU A 314 -0.79 -15.96 13.41
N GLY A 315 -1.99 -16.32 13.82
CA GLY A 315 -2.26 -17.25 14.92
C GLY A 315 -1.59 -18.61 14.76
N LEU A 316 -1.52 -19.10 13.52
CA LEU A 316 -0.89 -20.39 13.17
C LEU A 316 0.64 -20.39 13.40
N LEU A 317 1.29 -19.24 13.35
CA LEU A 317 2.75 -19.13 13.44
C LEU A 317 3.20 -19.11 14.91
N ALA A 318 4.36 -19.71 15.20
CA ALA A 318 4.96 -19.72 16.53
C ALA A 318 5.24 -18.29 17.04
N ASP A 319 5.29 -18.13 18.38
CA ASP A 319 5.71 -16.84 18.96
C ASP A 319 7.19 -16.57 18.64
N HIS A 320 7.42 -15.39 18.06
CA HIS A 320 8.75 -14.97 17.62
C HIS A 320 8.82 -13.43 17.63
N PRO A 321 9.98 -12.80 17.86
CA PRO A 321 10.12 -11.35 17.79
C PRO A 321 9.60 -10.74 16.48
N VAL A 322 9.84 -11.40 15.35
CA VAL A 322 9.34 -10.97 14.04
C VAL A 322 7.80 -11.01 13.98
N LYS A 323 7.17 -12.07 14.53
CA LYS A 323 5.70 -12.13 14.60
C LYS A 323 5.12 -10.94 15.37
N ARG A 324 5.74 -10.58 16.51
CA ARG A 324 5.32 -9.40 17.28
C ARG A 324 5.48 -8.10 16.49
N ALA A 325 6.57 -7.95 15.74
CA ALA A 325 6.78 -6.80 14.87
C ALA A 325 5.77 -6.74 13.69
N LEU A 326 5.38 -7.91 13.12
CA LEU A 326 4.32 -7.98 12.11
C LEU A 326 2.95 -7.63 12.69
N LEU A 327 2.67 -7.98 13.95
CA LEU A 327 1.46 -7.55 14.65
C LEU A 327 1.46 -6.04 14.89
N GLU A 328 2.59 -5.45 15.29
CA GLU A 328 2.73 -3.98 15.45
C GLU A 328 2.59 -3.25 14.10
N ALA A 329 3.00 -3.86 12.98
CA ALA A 329 2.80 -3.29 11.65
C ALA A 329 1.31 -3.16 11.28
N ILE A 330 0.43 -4.05 11.78
CA ILE A 330 -1.02 -3.90 11.63
C ILE A 330 -1.51 -2.67 12.39
N ASP A 331 -1.11 -2.53 13.67
CA ASP A 331 -1.51 -1.40 14.50
C ASP A 331 -1.01 -0.08 13.88
N PHE A 332 0.24 -0.07 13.39
CA PHE A 332 0.79 1.06 12.65
C PHE A 332 -0.03 1.41 11.40
N ALA A 333 -0.43 0.42 10.59
CA ALA A 333 -1.21 0.67 9.38
C ALA A 333 -2.58 1.31 9.71
N ILE A 334 -3.21 0.90 10.82
CA ILE A 334 -4.53 1.37 11.24
C ILE A 334 -4.46 2.73 11.96
N GLU A 335 -3.44 2.96 12.79
CA GLU A 335 -3.35 4.13 13.69
C GLU A 335 -2.49 5.27 13.13
N ARG A 336 -1.92 5.14 11.92
CA ARG A 336 -0.96 6.11 11.34
C ARG A 336 -1.52 7.52 11.08
N GLY A 337 -2.82 7.70 11.21
CA GLY A 337 -3.52 8.97 10.98
C GLY A 337 -4.03 9.67 12.24
N TYR A 338 -3.71 9.16 13.43
CA TYR A 338 -4.23 9.68 14.71
C TYR A 338 -3.12 10.25 15.61
#